data_fa61a4fe34817e6039818bf486f2d251
#
_entry.id   fa61a4fe34817e6039818bf486f2d251
#
_cell.length_a   1.000
_cell.length_b   1.000
_cell.length_c   1.000
_cell.angle_alpha   90.00
_cell.angle_beta   90.00
_cell.angle_gamma   90.00
#
_symmetry.space_group_name_H-M   'P 1'
#
loop_
_entity.id
_entity.type
_entity.pdbx_description
1 polymer ?
#
loop_
_entity_poly.entity_id
_entity_poly.type
_entity_poly.pdbx_seq_one_letter_code
_entity_poly.pdbx_strand_id
1 'polypeptide(L)'
;MENIISGVAPAVVHGKKSDSVFIFVHGQGGSKDEAQRFADIANPLGFQVLAVDLPGHGERTDAEKFVPWEAVPELCAVMRYAKSRWKHISVRAISIGAWFSLLAFADETIEKCLFSSPLLDMENMILSMMAFDGVTEERLRNEKEIV
;
A
#
# COMPACT_ATOMS: atom_id res chain seq x y z
N MET A 1 -3.29 -17.55 -7.24
CA MET A 1 -4.72 -17.34 -7.54
C MET A 1 -5.08 -15.89 -7.33
N GLU A 2 -5.59 -15.28 -8.37
CA GLU A 2 -5.94 -13.85 -8.29
C GLU A 2 -7.41 -13.67 -7.95
N ASN A 3 -7.66 -12.72 -7.07
CA ASN A 3 -9.01 -12.36 -6.64
C ASN A 3 -9.18 -10.85 -6.77
N ILE A 4 -10.42 -10.42 -6.90
CA ILE A 4 -10.76 -9.00 -6.81
C ILE A 4 -11.48 -8.82 -5.49
N ILE A 5 -10.96 -7.93 -4.64
CA ILE A 5 -11.63 -7.60 -3.40
C ILE A 5 -12.85 -6.77 -3.73
N SER A 6 -13.97 -7.43 -3.74
CA SER A 6 -15.32 -6.86 -3.84
C SER A 6 -15.40 -5.42 -4.39
N GLY A 7 -15.06 -5.25 -5.67
CA GLY A 7 -15.16 -3.95 -6.33
C GLY A 7 -14.11 -2.92 -5.93
N VAL A 8 -13.07 -3.33 -5.21
CA VAL A 8 -12.05 -2.40 -4.72
C VAL A 8 -10.78 -2.46 -5.55
N ALA A 9 -10.10 -3.61 -5.59
CA ALA A 9 -8.81 -3.69 -6.25
C ALA A 9 -8.49 -5.13 -6.67
N PRO A 10 -7.73 -5.31 -7.76
CA PRO A 10 -7.14 -6.61 -8.06
C PRO A 10 -6.24 -7.03 -6.91
N ALA A 11 -6.34 -8.28 -6.51
CA ALA A 11 -5.60 -8.78 -5.38
C ALA A 11 -5.18 -10.23 -5.61
N VAL A 12 -4.13 -10.65 -4.92
CA VAL A 12 -3.68 -12.03 -4.91
C VAL A 12 -3.36 -12.45 -3.48
N VAL A 13 -3.68 -13.69 -3.16
CA VAL A 13 -3.37 -14.26 -1.84
C VAL A 13 -2.37 -15.39 -2.05
N HIS A 14 -1.25 -15.32 -1.37
CA HIS A 14 -0.20 -16.35 -1.40
C HIS A 14 -0.24 -17.16 -0.12
N GLY A 15 -0.05 -18.46 -0.26
CA GLY A 15 0.19 -19.34 0.89
C GLY A 15 -1.01 -20.15 1.31
N LYS A 16 -0.73 -21.17 2.13
CA LYS A 16 -1.74 -22.06 2.66
C LYS A 16 -2.62 -21.34 3.67
N LYS A 17 -3.86 -21.76 3.80
CA LYS A 17 -4.80 -21.20 4.76
C LYS A 17 -4.15 -21.08 6.14
N SER A 18 -4.27 -19.90 6.74
CA SER A 18 -3.70 -19.55 8.03
C SER A 18 -4.58 -18.49 8.69
N ASP A 19 -4.42 -18.32 10.00
CA ASP A 19 -5.09 -17.26 10.74
C ASP A 19 -4.31 -15.95 10.67
N SER A 20 -3.12 -15.96 10.09
CA SER A 20 -2.21 -14.82 10.05
C SER A 20 -1.95 -14.39 8.63
N VAL A 21 -1.98 -13.08 8.39
CA VAL A 21 -1.75 -12.50 7.07
C VAL A 21 -0.85 -11.27 7.16
N PHE A 22 -0.03 -11.08 6.13
CA PHE A 22 0.57 -9.79 5.83
C PHE A 22 -0.18 -9.16 4.68
N ILE A 23 -0.65 -7.93 4.86
CA ILE A 23 -1.13 -7.11 3.75
C ILE A 23 0.11 -6.49 3.11
N PHE A 24 0.31 -6.76 1.83
CA PHE A 24 1.46 -6.24 1.09
C PHE A 24 1.01 -5.06 0.23
N VAL A 25 1.63 -3.91 0.45
CA VAL A 25 1.33 -2.68 -0.29
C VAL A 25 2.60 -2.24 -1.01
N HIS A 26 2.59 -2.30 -2.34
CA HIS A 26 3.75 -1.97 -3.15
C HIS A 26 4.01 -0.46 -3.20
N GLY A 27 5.16 -0.07 -3.76
CA GLY A 27 5.50 1.31 -3.98
C GLY A 27 5.19 1.79 -5.39
N GLN A 28 5.57 3.03 -5.68
CA GLN A 28 5.39 3.60 -7.01
C GLN A 28 6.18 2.78 -8.04
N GLY A 29 5.54 2.48 -9.16
CA GLY A 29 6.14 1.66 -10.22
C GLY A 29 6.07 0.17 -9.96
N GLY A 30 5.52 -0.24 -8.81
CA GLY A 30 5.39 -1.65 -8.48
C GLY A 30 4.02 -2.22 -8.77
N SER A 31 3.76 -3.40 -8.22
CA SER A 31 2.47 -4.06 -8.34
C SER A 31 2.35 -5.15 -7.29
N LYS A 32 1.17 -5.75 -7.20
CA LYS A 32 0.95 -6.90 -6.31
C LYS A 32 1.88 -8.07 -6.62
N ASP A 33 2.40 -8.14 -7.84
CA ASP A 33 3.29 -9.24 -8.23
C ASP A 33 4.63 -9.21 -7.48
N GLU A 34 5.04 -8.06 -6.97
CA GLU A 34 6.26 -7.95 -6.16
C GLU A 34 6.16 -8.72 -4.85
N ALA A 35 4.96 -9.05 -4.41
CA ALA A 35 4.76 -9.76 -3.16
C ALA A 35 5.28 -11.19 -3.19
N GLN A 36 5.53 -11.78 -4.37
CA GLN A 36 5.98 -13.16 -4.47
C GLN A 36 7.25 -13.41 -3.66
N ARG A 37 8.22 -12.52 -3.75
CA ARG A 37 9.49 -12.68 -3.03
C ARG A 37 9.29 -12.62 -1.52
N PHE A 38 8.44 -11.72 -1.06
CA PHE A 38 8.10 -11.64 0.36
C PHE A 38 7.32 -12.85 0.79
N ALA A 39 6.39 -13.34 -0.04
CA ALA A 39 5.60 -14.51 0.26
C ALA A 39 6.48 -15.77 0.41
N ASP A 40 7.53 -15.88 -0.39
CA ASP A 40 8.47 -16.99 -0.29
C ASP A 40 9.12 -17.05 1.09
N ILE A 41 9.25 -15.92 1.75
CA ILE A 41 9.80 -15.85 3.11
C ILE A 41 8.69 -16.02 4.16
N ALA A 42 7.57 -15.37 3.97
CA ALA A 42 6.50 -15.32 4.97
C ALA A 42 5.69 -16.62 5.06
N ASN A 43 5.47 -17.29 3.92
CA ASN A 43 4.65 -18.49 3.90
C ASN A 43 5.20 -19.61 4.78
N PRO A 44 6.53 -19.94 4.74
CA PRO A 44 7.06 -20.95 5.64
C PRO A 44 6.93 -20.61 7.13
N LEU A 45 6.77 -19.33 7.45
CA LEU A 45 6.62 -18.86 8.82
C LEU A 45 5.16 -18.86 9.29
N GLY A 46 4.23 -19.32 8.45
CA GLY A 46 2.83 -19.45 8.83
C GLY A 46 1.96 -18.27 8.44
N PHE A 47 2.45 -17.37 7.60
CA PHE A 47 1.68 -16.21 7.14
C PHE A 47 1.21 -16.38 5.71
N GLN A 48 -0.05 -16.03 5.46
CA GLN A 48 -0.47 -15.76 4.10
C GLN A 48 -0.09 -14.33 3.75
N VAL A 49 -0.06 -14.01 2.46
CA VAL A 49 0.24 -12.65 2.00
C VAL A 49 -0.88 -12.22 1.07
N LEU A 50 -1.56 -11.13 1.43
CA LEU A 50 -2.60 -10.50 0.63
C LEU A 50 -1.99 -9.28 -0.03
N ALA A 51 -1.82 -9.31 -1.33
CA ALA A 51 -1.23 -8.21 -2.09
C ALA A 51 -2.27 -7.59 -3.01
N VAL A 52 -2.25 -6.27 -3.11
CA VAL A 52 -3.20 -5.51 -3.95
C VAL A 52 -2.45 -4.58 -4.88
N ASP A 53 -3.09 -4.25 -6.01
CA ASP A 53 -2.60 -3.21 -6.91
C ASP A 53 -3.15 -1.86 -6.46
N LEU A 54 -2.27 -0.89 -6.27
CA LEU A 54 -2.68 0.50 -6.03
C LEU A 54 -3.17 1.12 -7.35
N PRO A 55 -3.92 2.24 -7.28
CA PRO A 55 -4.42 2.90 -8.49
C PRO A 55 -3.32 3.14 -9.52
N GLY A 56 -3.62 2.86 -10.79
CA GLY A 56 -2.69 3.06 -11.89
C GLY A 56 -1.54 2.08 -11.97
N HIS A 57 -1.53 1.04 -11.15
CA HIS A 57 -0.45 0.05 -11.09
C HIS A 57 -0.98 -1.36 -11.36
N GLY A 58 -0.06 -2.24 -11.77
CA GLY A 58 -0.41 -3.61 -12.09
C GLY A 58 -1.46 -3.68 -13.19
N GLU A 59 -2.61 -4.26 -12.89
CA GLU A 59 -3.70 -4.40 -13.86
C GLU A 59 -4.59 -3.17 -13.97
N ARG A 60 -4.32 -2.12 -13.22
CA ARG A 60 -5.18 -0.93 -13.15
C ARG A 60 -4.69 0.16 -14.10
N THR A 61 -5.65 0.90 -14.68
CA THR A 61 -5.37 1.99 -15.60
C THR A 61 -5.80 3.36 -15.07
N ASP A 62 -6.15 3.43 -13.79
CA ASP A 62 -6.69 4.64 -13.15
C ASP A 62 -5.61 5.41 -12.38
N ALA A 63 -4.52 5.76 -13.08
CA ALA A 63 -3.38 6.45 -12.47
C ALA A 63 -3.77 7.78 -11.81
N GLU A 64 -4.84 8.42 -12.28
CA GLU A 64 -5.34 9.66 -11.70
C GLU A 64 -5.84 9.48 -10.27
N LYS A 65 -6.11 8.24 -9.86
CA LYS A 65 -6.54 7.92 -8.50
C LYS A 65 -5.37 7.56 -7.58
N PHE A 66 -4.13 7.65 -8.08
CA PHE A 66 -2.95 7.36 -7.26
C PHE A 66 -2.61 8.59 -6.40
N VAL A 67 -3.51 8.93 -5.51
CA VAL A 67 -3.43 10.06 -4.59
C VAL A 67 -3.98 9.62 -3.23
N PRO A 68 -3.55 10.24 -2.12
CA PRO A 68 -3.96 9.77 -0.78
C PRO A 68 -5.47 9.70 -0.58
N TRP A 69 -6.21 10.70 -1.04
CA TRP A 69 -7.66 10.74 -0.81
C TRP A 69 -8.44 9.70 -1.60
N GLU A 70 -7.81 9.03 -2.57
CA GLU A 70 -8.40 7.90 -3.28
C GLU A 70 -7.82 6.57 -2.79
N ALA A 71 -6.50 6.51 -2.60
CA ALA A 71 -5.82 5.27 -2.20
C ALA A 71 -6.15 4.88 -0.76
N VAL A 72 -6.24 5.84 0.15
CA VAL A 72 -6.47 5.56 1.57
C VAL A 72 -7.83 4.89 1.80
N PRO A 73 -8.95 5.38 1.24
CA PRO A 73 -10.23 4.67 1.39
C PRO A 73 -10.20 3.24 0.84
N GLU A 74 -9.48 3.01 -0.27
CA GLU A 74 -9.34 1.67 -0.81
C GLU A 74 -8.59 0.76 0.14
N LEU A 75 -7.49 1.24 0.72
CA LEU A 75 -6.73 0.44 1.69
C LEU A 75 -7.55 0.17 2.95
N CYS A 76 -8.40 1.11 3.36
CA CYS A 76 -9.33 0.86 4.46
C CYS A 76 -10.29 -0.27 4.12
N ALA A 77 -10.75 -0.36 2.87
CA ALA A 77 -11.60 -1.45 2.42
C ALA A 77 -10.83 -2.78 2.39
N VAL A 78 -9.56 -2.74 1.99
CA VAL A 78 -8.69 -3.93 2.04
C VAL A 78 -8.54 -4.42 3.49
N MET A 79 -8.36 -3.51 4.42
CA MET A 79 -8.25 -3.86 5.84
C MET A 79 -9.55 -4.49 6.36
N ARG A 80 -10.70 -3.95 5.99
CA ARG A 80 -11.98 -4.54 6.38
C ARG A 80 -12.11 -5.96 5.84
N TYR A 81 -11.71 -6.19 4.60
CA TYR A 81 -11.70 -7.52 4.02
C TYR A 81 -10.77 -8.44 4.80
N ALA A 82 -9.56 -7.97 5.11
CA ALA A 82 -8.60 -8.77 5.86
C ALA A 82 -9.13 -9.15 7.24
N LYS A 83 -9.77 -8.21 7.93
CA LYS A 83 -10.34 -8.47 9.26
C LYS A 83 -11.47 -9.49 9.22
N SER A 84 -12.15 -9.63 8.09
CA SER A 84 -13.20 -10.64 7.92
C SER A 84 -12.64 -12.04 7.69
N ARG A 85 -11.36 -12.17 7.31
CA ARG A 85 -10.76 -13.44 6.93
C ARG A 85 -9.64 -13.91 7.84
N TRP A 86 -8.90 -13.00 8.45
CA TRP A 86 -7.74 -13.35 9.25
C TRP A 86 -7.87 -12.79 10.65
N LYS A 87 -7.33 -13.53 11.61
CA LYS A 87 -7.33 -13.16 13.01
C LYS A 87 -6.18 -12.22 13.35
N HIS A 88 -5.04 -12.47 12.74
CA HIS A 88 -3.80 -11.73 13.01
C HIS A 88 -3.36 -11.04 11.75
N ILE A 89 -3.31 -9.71 11.80
CA ILE A 89 -3.03 -8.88 10.64
C ILE A 89 -1.74 -8.10 10.84
N SER A 90 -0.84 -8.21 9.87
CA SER A 90 0.40 -7.47 9.81
C SER A 90 0.48 -6.76 8.47
N VAL A 91 1.39 -5.81 8.33
CA VAL A 91 1.55 -5.03 7.11
C VAL A 91 2.99 -5.04 6.67
N ARG A 92 3.19 -5.30 5.38
CA ARG A 92 4.47 -5.14 4.70
C ARG A 92 4.24 -4.10 3.60
N ALA A 93 4.89 -2.95 3.70
CA ALA A 93 4.67 -1.87 2.74
C ALA A 93 5.99 -1.27 2.28
N ILE A 94 6.00 -0.75 1.05
CA ILE A 94 7.20 -0.27 0.39
C ILE A 94 6.99 1.16 -0.06
N SER A 95 7.93 2.05 0.33
CA SER A 95 8.00 3.42 -0.16
C SER A 95 6.68 4.18 0.05
N ILE A 96 6.07 4.72 -1.01
CA ILE A 96 4.80 5.46 -0.91
C ILE A 96 3.67 4.57 -0.38
N GLY A 97 3.75 3.26 -0.63
CA GLY A 97 2.81 2.31 -0.06
C GLY A 97 2.83 2.32 1.47
N ALA A 98 4.01 2.52 2.07
CA ALA A 98 4.12 2.64 3.52
C ALA A 98 3.40 3.91 4.02
N TRP A 99 3.51 5.00 3.30
CA TRP A 99 2.83 6.23 3.67
C TRP A 99 1.32 6.08 3.60
N PHE A 100 0.81 5.54 2.48
CA PHE A 100 -0.62 5.30 2.36
C PHE A 100 -1.12 4.36 3.47
N SER A 101 -0.32 3.35 3.82
CA SER A 101 -0.67 2.40 4.88
C SER A 101 -0.71 3.08 6.24
N LEU A 102 0.24 3.97 6.53
CA LEU A 102 0.23 4.72 7.79
C LEU A 102 -1.03 5.56 7.92
N LEU A 103 -1.45 6.20 6.82
CA LEU A 103 -2.67 7.01 6.82
C LEU A 103 -3.93 6.14 6.95
N ALA A 104 -3.97 5.02 6.23
CA ALA A 104 -5.17 4.18 6.19
C ALA A 104 -5.35 3.37 7.47
N PHE A 105 -4.26 2.95 8.10
CA PHE A 105 -4.29 1.98 9.20
C PHE A 105 -3.94 2.58 10.55
N ALA A 106 -3.94 3.92 10.65
CA ALA A 106 -3.52 4.62 11.89
C ALA A 106 -4.28 4.15 13.12
N ASP A 107 -5.56 3.84 12.99
CA ASP A 107 -6.41 3.43 14.09
C ASP A 107 -6.62 1.92 14.19
N GLU A 108 -5.88 1.15 13.38
CA GLU A 108 -6.04 -0.30 13.36
C GLU A 108 -5.04 -1.00 14.25
N THR A 109 -5.45 -2.14 14.78
CA THR A 109 -4.54 -3.01 15.53
C THR A 109 -3.76 -3.88 14.57
N ILE A 110 -2.47 -3.62 14.44
CA ILE A 110 -1.58 -4.34 13.54
C ILE A 110 -0.48 -4.98 14.36
N GLU A 111 -0.25 -6.28 14.16
CA GLU A 111 0.71 -7.00 14.98
C GLU A 111 2.16 -6.70 14.59
N LYS A 112 2.45 -6.61 13.29
CA LYS A 112 3.78 -6.29 12.80
C LYS A 112 3.70 -5.34 11.63
N CYS A 113 4.58 -4.36 11.61
CA CYS A 113 4.72 -3.43 10.48
C CYS A 113 6.15 -3.53 9.97
N LEU A 114 6.31 -4.02 8.73
CA LEU A 114 7.60 -4.13 8.08
C LEU A 114 7.62 -3.19 6.88
N PHE A 115 8.29 -2.07 7.03
CA PHE A 115 8.34 -1.06 5.97
C PHE A 115 9.75 -1.02 5.35
N SER A 116 9.81 -1.00 4.02
CA SER A 116 11.05 -0.79 3.28
C SER A 116 11.03 0.59 2.67
N SER A 117 12.17 1.30 2.78
CA SER A 117 12.31 2.65 2.27
C SER A 117 11.12 3.50 2.71
N PRO A 118 10.78 3.47 4.01
CA PRO A 118 9.60 4.18 4.46
C PRO A 118 9.78 5.66 4.19
N LEU A 119 8.69 6.31 3.77
CA LEU A 119 8.69 7.73 3.52
C LEU A 119 8.44 8.46 4.83
N LEU A 120 9.40 8.35 5.73
CA LEU A 120 9.36 9.05 7.00
C LEU A 120 9.70 10.52 6.82
N ASP A 121 10.46 10.83 5.76
CA ASP A 121 10.75 12.20 5.37
C ASP A 121 9.89 12.57 4.16
N MET A 122 8.62 12.74 4.42
CA MET A 122 7.63 13.09 3.40
C MET A 122 7.95 14.42 2.74
N GLU A 123 8.51 15.37 3.48
CA GLU A 123 8.84 16.67 2.94
C GLU A 123 9.85 16.55 1.79
N ASN A 124 10.94 15.83 2.02
CA ASN A 124 11.96 15.63 0.99
C ASN A 124 11.42 14.88 -0.21
N MET A 125 10.58 13.88 0.01
CA MET A 125 10.01 13.15 -1.11
C MET A 125 9.07 14.02 -1.93
N ILE A 126 8.22 14.78 -1.26
CA ILE A 126 7.30 15.69 -1.95
C ILE A 126 8.08 16.73 -2.75
N LEU A 127 9.12 17.30 -2.14
CA LEU A 127 9.97 18.29 -2.82
C LEU A 127 10.66 17.68 -4.05
N SER A 128 11.12 16.43 -3.94
CA SER A 128 11.73 15.74 -5.07
C SER A 128 10.74 15.49 -6.21
N MET A 129 9.53 15.10 -5.88
CA MET A 129 8.49 14.89 -6.88
C MET A 129 8.07 16.21 -7.53
N MET A 130 7.96 17.27 -6.74
CA MET A 130 7.62 18.60 -7.22
C MET A 130 8.68 19.16 -8.15
N ALA A 131 9.95 18.95 -7.82
CA ALA A 131 11.05 19.40 -8.66
C ALA A 131 11.00 18.71 -10.03
N PHE A 132 10.64 17.44 -10.05
CA PHE A 132 10.46 16.69 -11.29
C PHE A 132 9.33 17.27 -12.14
N ASP A 133 8.25 17.72 -11.49
CA ASP A 133 7.08 18.27 -12.16
C ASP A 133 7.16 19.78 -12.36
N GLY A 134 8.28 20.41 -12.01
CA GLY A 134 8.46 21.86 -12.17
C GLY A 134 7.82 22.70 -11.08
N VAL A 135 7.47 22.10 -9.94
CA VAL A 135 6.91 22.81 -8.79
C VAL A 135 8.03 23.12 -7.81
N THR A 136 8.11 24.36 -7.32
CA THR A 136 9.14 24.81 -6.41
C THR A 136 8.63 24.89 -4.97
N GLU A 137 9.58 24.88 -4.01
CA GLU A 137 9.26 25.06 -2.60
C GLU A 137 8.60 26.43 -2.36
N GLU A 138 9.07 27.45 -3.07
CA GLU A 138 8.48 28.78 -2.99
C GLU A 138 7.03 28.78 -3.41
N ARG A 139 6.73 28.09 -4.52
CA ARG A 139 5.35 27.98 -5.00
C ARG A 139 4.47 27.27 -3.99
N LEU A 140 4.99 26.22 -3.37
CA LEU A 140 4.26 25.48 -2.35
C LEU A 140 3.90 26.37 -1.16
N ARG A 141 4.85 27.18 -0.68
CA ARG A 141 4.61 28.09 0.43
C ARG A 141 3.57 29.15 0.10
N ASN A 142 3.60 29.64 -1.13
CA ASN A 142 2.70 30.71 -1.55
C ASN A 142 1.26 30.22 -1.79
N GLU A 143 1.12 29.06 -2.38
CA GLU A 143 -0.18 28.49 -2.71
C GLU A 143 -0.78 27.65 -1.61
N LYS A 144 0.06 27.10 -0.74
CA LYS A 144 -0.30 26.24 0.41
C LYS A 144 -1.06 24.97 0.06
N GLU A 145 -1.37 24.78 -1.20
CA GLU A 145 -2.06 23.60 -1.66
C GLU A 145 -1.59 23.26 -3.06
N ILE A 146 -1.09 22.04 -3.22
CA ILE A 146 -0.69 21.52 -4.51
C ILE A 146 -1.34 20.16 -4.68
N VAL A 147 -2.10 20.05 -5.73
CA VAL A 147 -2.88 18.85 -6.04
C VAL A 147 -2.27 18.14 -7.21
#